data_e92391a7106a053475cf23de670af30f
#
_entry.id   e92391a7106a053475cf23de670af30f
#
_cell.length_a   1.000
_cell.length_b   1.000
_cell.length_c   1.000
_cell.angle_alpha   90.00
_cell.angle_beta   90.00
_cell.angle_gamma   90.00
#
_symmetry.space_group_name_H-M   'P 1'
#
loop_
_entity.id
_entity.type
_entity.pdbx_description
1 polymer ?
#
loop_
_entity_poly.entity_id
_entity_poly.type
_entity_poly.pdbx_seq_one_letter_code
_entity_poly.pdbx_strand_id
1 'polypeptide(L)'
;MIEYRFMLQKYKRGSKLTCPKCGRKQCFVMYVDTEGQIAFPDYVGRCDHEHSCQYHYKPSDYFKDNPIALEERKPWRSQTTAVQPKPIDYIDRNIMYRSLANYELNPLFIYLSGVFGEKETSRLFQLYCVGTSKKWKGSTVFWQIDRQGRVRGGKIMLYHSVTGHRVKEPRNYVSWVHTELGLEHFNMKQCLFGEHLLADYPTKAVAIVESEKSALVASHFMPDFVWLATGGIHGCFKADTIAVLKNRAIILCPDLGAKEVWQEKAQSLSAICPKVVFSDKLEQCATDEQREKGLDIADFLLMADTPMMTLQKMIKRCPSLQMLVDQFQLELVEP
;
A
#
# COMPACT_ATOMS: atom_id res chain seq x y z
N MET A 1 -16.80 17.09 9.21
CA MET A 1 -17.09 15.70 8.77
C MET A 1 -18.52 15.71 8.23
N ILE A 2 -18.72 15.20 7.04
CA ILE A 2 -20.09 14.89 6.63
C ILE A 2 -20.46 13.66 7.49
N GLU A 3 -21.30 13.86 8.49
CA GLU A 3 -21.85 12.73 9.25
C GLU A 3 -22.87 12.04 8.33
N TYR A 4 -22.48 10.90 7.83
CA TYR A 4 -23.42 10.06 7.11
C TYR A 4 -24.34 9.39 8.12
N ARG A 5 -25.63 9.48 7.92
CA ARG A 5 -26.61 8.81 8.76
C ARG A 5 -26.34 7.31 8.88
N PHE A 6 -25.95 6.66 7.80
CA PHE A 6 -25.62 5.25 7.76
C PHE A 6 -24.11 5.04 7.70
N MET A 7 -23.55 4.45 8.74
CA MET A 7 -22.11 4.23 8.88
C MET A 7 -21.83 2.76 9.21
N LEU A 8 -20.65 2.28 8.81
CA LEU A 8 -20.17 1.01 9.33
C LEU A 8 -19.94 1.12 10.84
N GLN A 9 -20.39 0.11 11.58
CA GLN A 9 -20.24 0.05 13.04
C GLN A 9 -18.76 0.28 13.42
N LYS A 10 -18.52 1.18 14.39
CA LYS A 10 -17.18 1.40 14.91
C LYS A 10 -16.63 0.11 15.52
N TYR A 11 -15.39 -0.23 15.17
CA TYR A 11 -14.74 -1.43 15.67
C TYR A 11 -14.66 -1.43 17.21
N LYS A 12 -15.15 -2.49 17.81
CA LYS A 12 -14.90 -2.88 19.21
C LYS A 12 -14.43 -4.32 19.18
N ARG A 13 -13.57 -4.71 20.11
CA ARG A 13 -13.07 -6.10 20.18
C ARG A 13 -14.27 -7.07 20.24
N GLY A 14 -14.35 -8.00 19.27
CA GLY A 14 -15.46 -8.95 19.16
C GLY A 14 -16.72 -8.44 18.43
N SER A 15 -16.74 -7.21 17.92
CA SER A 15 -17.94 -6.65 17.22
C SER A 15 -18.09 -7.11 15.77
N LYS A 16 -17.08 -7.75 15.19
CA LYS A 16 -17.18 -8.22 13.80
C LYS A 16 -17.92 -9.55 13.72
N LEU A 17 -18.81 -9.64 12.75
CA LEU A 17 -19.67 -10.80 12.50
C LEU A 17 -19.04 -11.78 11.49
N THR A 18 -19.73 -12.87 11.24
CA THR A 18 -19.43 -13.81 10.17
C THR A 18 -19.91 -13.24 8.83
N CYS A 19 -19.08 -13.28 7.80
CA CYS A 19 -19.48 -12.78 6.49
C CYS A 19 -20.53 -13.71 5.85
N PRO A 20 -21.66 -13.17 5.39
CA PRO A 20 -22.74 -13.99 4.80
C PRO A 20 -22.34 -14.63 3.46
N LYS A 21 -21.36 -14.07 2.74
CA LYS A 21 -20.89 -14.60 1.44
C LYS A 21 -19.79 -15.65 1.58
N CYS A 22 -18.72 -15.34 2.32
CA CYS A 22 -17.56 -16.25 2.41
C CYS A 22 -17.54 -17.13 3.66
N GLY A 23 -18.48 -16.96 4.60
CA GLY A 23 -18.60 -17.77 5.81
C GLY A 23 -17.49 -17.58 6.86
N ARG A 24 -16.50 -16.72 6.60
CA ARG A 24 -15.40 -16.47 7.53
C ARG A 24 -15.88 -15.68 8.73
N LYS A 25 -15.44 -16.08 9.92
CA LYS A 25 -15.77 -15.43 11.20
C LYS A 25 -14.94 -14.16 11.40
N GLN A 26 -15.48 -13.21 12.18
CA GLN A 26 -14.81 -11.99 12.63
C GLN A 26 -14.24 -11.11 11.51
N CYS A 27 -14.89 -11.07 10.35
CA CYS A 27 -14.44 -10.30 9.19
C CYS A 27 -15.54 -9.47 8.53
N PHE A 28 -16.72 -9.38 9.14
CA PHE A 28 -17.84 -8.63 8.59
C PHE A 28 -18.27 -7.52 9.53
N VAL A 29 -18.42 -6.32 8.99
CA VAL A 29 -18.86 -5.11 9.72
C VAL A 29 -20.20 -4.67 9.16
N MET A 30 -21.23 -4.60 9.99
CA MET A 30 -22.55 -4.17 9.59
C MET A 30 -22.67 -2.64 9.55
N TYR A 31 -23.65 -2.15 8.79
CA TYR A 31 -24.06 -0.76 8.85
C TYR A 31 -24.99 -0.52 10.03
N VAL A 32 -24.89 0.68 10.60
CA VAL A 32 -25.78 1.17 11.66
C VAL A 32 -26.36 2.52 11.27
N ASP A 33 -27.59 2.78 11.67
CA ASP A 33 -28.20 4.10 11.60
C ASP A 33 -27.80 4.91 12.84
N THR A 34 -27.09 6.01 12.63
CA THR A 34 -26.63 6.88 13.72
C THR A 34 -27.79 7.57 14.46
N GLU A 35 -28.96 7.67 13.84
CA GLU A 35 -30.19 8.20 14.45
C GLU A 35 -31.01 7.11 15.15
N GLY A 36 -30.63 5.83 15.00
CA GLY A 36 -31.31 4.72 15.66
C GLY A 36 -32.73 4.42 15.19
N GLN A 37 -33.15 5.00 14.04
CA GLN A 37 -34.51 4.82 13.51
C GLN A 37 -34.66 3.56 12.67
N ILE A 38 -33.59 3.06 12.07
CA ILE A 38 -33.56 1.90 11.19
C ILE A 38 -32.57 0.87 11.72
N ALA A 39 -33.07 -0.32 12.03
CA ALA A 39 -32.21 -1.48 12.35
C ALA A 39 -31.94 -2.25 11.05
N PHE A 40 -30.70 -2.18 10.55
CA PHE A 40 -30.31 -2.99 9.41
C PHE A 40 -30.16 -4.46 9.81
N PRO A 41 -30.56 -5.39 8.93
CA PRO A 41 -30.26 -6.81 9.09
C PRO A 41 -28.73 -7.05 9.12
N ASP A 42 -28.33 -8.15 9.73
CA ASP A 42 -26.92 -8.53 9.95
C ASP A 42 -26.13 -8.84 8.67
N TYR A 43 -26.78 -8.89 7.52
CA TYR A 43 -26.17 -9.03 6.21
C TYR A 43 -25.93 -7.67 5.50
N VAL A 44 -26.42 -6.54 6.02
CA VAL A 44 -26.16 -5.21 5.44
C VAL A 44 -24.87 -4.67 6.00
N GLY A 45 -23.79 -4.77 5.19
CA GLY A 45 -22.45 -4.45 5.68
C GLY A 45 -21.36 -4.78 4.69
N ARG A 46 -20.12 -4.82 5.17
CA ARG A 46 -18.92 -5.06 4.36
C ARG A 46 -18.01 -6.11 4.98
N CYS A 47 -17.48 -6.99 4.12
CA CYS A 47 -16.45 -7.95 4.48
C CYS A 47 -15.06 -7.31 4.39
N ASP A 48 -14.17 -7.62 5.34
CA ASP A 48 -12.78 -7.13 5.33
C ASP A 48 -11.93 -7.78 4.23
N HIS A 49 -12.39 -8.90 3.66
CA HIS A 49 -11.69 -9.56 2.56
C HIS A 49 -12.07 -8.90 1.22
N GLU A 50 -11.61 -7.67 1.03
CA GLU A 50 -11.97 -6.83 -0.12
C GLU A 50 -11.60 -7.47 -1.46
N HIS A 51 -10.47 -8.20 -1.53
CA HIS A 51 -10.00 -8.84 -2.76
C HIS A 51 -10.66 -10.19 -3.06
N SER A 52 -10.76 -11.05 -2.05
CA SER A 52 -11.19 -12.43 -2.26
C SER A 52 -12.70 -12.65 -2.10
N CYS A 53 -13.38 -11.83 -1.29
CA CYS A 53 -14.81 -11.95 -1.04
C CYS A 53 -15.64 -10.88 -1.73
N GLN A 54 -15.18 -9.63 -1.70
CA GLN A 54 -15.83 -8.46 -2.30
C GLN A 54 -17.27 -8.20 -1.83
N TYR A 55 -17.71 -8.81 -0.71
CA TYR A 55 -19.05 -8.59 -0.21
C TYR A 55 -19.19 -7.22 0.43
N HIS A 56 -19.97 -6.37 -0.19
CA HIS A 56 -20.32 -5.05 0.31
C HIS A 56 -21.76 -4.73 -0.07
N TYR A 57 -22.70 -5.03 0.83
CA TYR A 57 -24.10 -4.70 0.66
C TYR A 57 -24.40 -3.40 1.39
N LYS A 58 -24.61 -2.35 0.62
CA LYS A 58 -24.74 -0.97 1.15
C LYS A 58 -26.19 -0.68 1.58
N PRO A 59 -26.41 0.30 2.47
CA PRO A 59 -27.76 0.80 2.78
C PRO A 59 -28.55 1.23 1.55
N SER A 60 -27.88 1.82 0.54
CA SER A 60 -28.51 2.19 -0.73
C SER A 60 -29.07 1.01 -1.50
N ASP A 61 -28.39 -0.13 -1.44
CA ASP A 61 -28.80 -1.35 -2.13
C ASP A 61 -29.94 -2.03 -1.35
N TYR A 62 -29.82 -2.07 -0.01
CA TYR A 62 -30.86 -2.55 0.87
C TYR A 62 -32.20 -1.82 0.66
N PHE A 63 -32.19 -0.49 0.51
CA PHE A 63 -33.41 0.28 0.28
C PHE A 63 -33.97 0.12 -1.13
N LYS A 64 -33.16 -0.23 -2.12
CA LYS A 64 -33.66 -0.60 -3.46
C LYS A 64 -34.43 -1.93 -3.42
N ASP A 65 -33.87 -2.89 -2.68
CA ASP A 65 -34.45 -4.22 -2.57
C ASP A 65 -35.63 -4.27 -1.59
N ASN A 66 -35.74 -3.26 -0.70
CA ASN A 66 -36.79 -3.14 0.32
C ASN A 66 -37.46 -1.75 0.28
N PRO A 67 -38.35 -1.48 -0.70
CA PRO A 67 -38.98 -0.17 -0.89
C PRO A 67 -39.77 0.32 0.30
N ILE A 68 -40.41 -0.58 1.06
CA ILE A 68 -41.21 -0.25 2.26
C ILE A 68 -40.36 0.42 3.34
N ALA A 69 -39.10 0.01 3.48
CA ALA A 69 -38.19 0.64 4.41
C ALA A 69 -37.81 2.08 4.03
N LEU A 70 -38.11 2.51 2.80
CA LEU A 70 -37.95 3.88 2.32
C LEU A 70 -39.06 4.82 2.79
N GLU A 71 -40.29 4.32 2.93
CA GLU A 71 -41.47 5.11 3.34
C GLU A 71 -41.41 5.52 4.81
N GLU A 72 -40.69 4.76 5.63
CA GLU A 72 -40.45 5.09 7.04
C GLU A 72 -39.42 6.19 7.25
N ARG A 73 -38.75 6.64 6.18
CA ARG A 73 -37.76 7.72 6.22
C ARG A 73 -38.43 9.08 6.38
N LYS A 74 -38.28 9.72 7.51
CA LYS A 74 -38.40 11.18 7.57
C LYS A 74 -37.34 11.79 6.66
N PRO A 75 -37.67 12.83 5.82
CA PRO A 75 -36.70 13.46 4.96
C PRO A 75 -35.53 14.01 5.82
N TRP A 76 -34.37 13.41 5.67
CA TRP A 76 -33.16 13.87 6.34
C TRP A 76 -32.78 15.24 5.77
N ARG A 77 -32.97 16.28 6.56
CA ARG A 77 -32.38 17.58 6.26
C ARG A 77 -30.96 17.54 6.76
N SER A 78 -30.02 17.45 5.83
CA SER A 78 -28.60 17.72 6.11
C SER A 78 -28.52 19.08 6.83
N GLN A 79 -28.27 19.07 8.13
CA GLN A 79 -27.76 20.25 8.79
C GLN A 79 -26.32 20.43 8.31
N THR A 80 -26.16 21.06 7.15
CA THR A 80 -24.89 21.60 6.72
C THR A 80 -24.56 22.82 7.60
N THR A 81 -24.27 22.58 8.87
CA THR A 81 -23.34 23.46 9.54
C THR A 81 -22.03 23.28 8.78
N ALA A 82 -21.56 24.32 8.13
CA ALA A 82 -20.24 24.37 7.49
C ALA A 82 -19.20 24.13 8.60
N VAL A 83 -18.98 22.84 8.94
CA VAL A 83 -17.91 22.46 9.84
C VAL A 83 -16.64 22.77 9.08
N GLN A 84 -15.92 23.78 9.52
CA GLN A 84 -14.59 24.06 8.97
C GLN A 84 -13.79 22.75 9.02
N PRO A 85 -13.18 22.34 7.89
CA PRO A 85 -12.42 21.10 7.86
C PRO A 85 -11.32 21.18 8.92
N LYS A 86 -11.28 20.18 9.81
CA LYS A 86 -10.21 20.12 10.83
C LYS A 86 -8.86 20.21 10.11
N PRO A 87 -7.91 20.97 10.66
CA PRO A 87 -6.55 21.02 10.11
C PRO A 87 -5.96 19.61 10.05
N ILE A 88 -5.12 19.38 9.06
CA ILE A 88 -4.43 18.11 8.89
C ILE A 88 -3.33 18.04 9.93
N ASP A 89 -3.25 16.91 10.63
CA ASP A 89 -2.19 16.64 11.58
C ASP A 89 -0.97 16.01 10.88
N TYR A 90 0.20 16.24 11.45
CA TYR A 90 1.48 15.72 10.97
C TYR A 90 2.21 15.04 12.12
N ILE A 91 2.98 14.01 11.79
CA ILE A 91 3.88 13.36 12.74
C ILE A 91 5.19 14.17 12.78
N ASP A 92 5.77 14.32 13.98
CA ASP A 92 7.07 14.96 14.16
C ASP A 92 8.15 14.22 13.36
N ARG A 93 8.88 14.96 12.51
CA ARG A 93 9.97 14.42 11.67
C ARG A 93 11.07 13.73 12.48
N ASN A 94 11.30 14.15 13.72
CA ASN A 94 12.27 13.51 14.60
C ASN A 94 11.89 12.06 14.92
N ILE A 95 10.61 11.72 14.97
CA ILE A 95 10.15 10.34 15.16
C ILE A 95 10.51 9.51 13.94
N MET A 96 10.32 10.04 12.75
CA MET A 96 10.72 9.42 11.49
C MET A 96 12.25 9.22 11.48
N TYR A 97 13.04 10.27 11.68
CA TYR A 97 14.50 10.18 11.63
C TYR A 97 15.06 9.16 12.62
N ARG A 98 14.53 9.09 13.85
CA ARG A 98 14.94 8.08 14.82
C ARG A 98 14.63 6.64 14.41
N SER A 99 13.69 6.44 13.51
CA SER A 99 13.36 5.12 12.97
C SER A 99 14.28 4.68 11.84
N LEU A 100 15.02 5.63 11.20
CA LEU A 100 15.95 5.34 10.10
C LEU A 100 17.27 4.74 10.62
N ALA A 101 17.14 3.72 11.45
CA ALA A 101 18.24 3.04 12.14
C ALA A 101 17.88 1.58 12.43
N ASN A 102 18.84 0.82 12.98
CA ASN A 102 18.67 -0.59 13.38
C ASN A 102 18.17 -1.47 12.22
N TYR A 103 18.69 -1.26 11.04
CA TYR A 103 18.28 -2.00 9.83
C TYR A 103 18.64 -3.48 9.91
N GLU A 104 19.65 -3.83 10.69
CA GLU A 104 20.05 -5.21 11.01
C GLU A 104 18.92 -6.02 11.70
N LEU A 105 17.96 -5.34 12.31
CA LEU A 105 16.77 -5.94 12.92
C LEU A 105 15.56 -5.97 11.99
N ASN A 106 15.63 -5.30 10.82
CA ASN A 106 14.50 -5.15 9.91
C ASN A 106 14.44 -6.31 8.92
N PRO A 107 13.43 -7.21 9.01
CA PRO A 107 13.37 -8.39 8.16
C PRO A 107 13.30 -8.09 6.66
N LEU A 108 12.65 -6.98 6.26
CA LEU A 108 12.63 -6.59 4.85
C LEU A 108 14.00 -6.10 4.39
N PHE A 109 14.72 -5.34 5.22
CA PHE A 109 16.08 -4.92 4.94
C PHE A 109 17.01 -6.13 4.79
N ILE A 110 16.95 -7.09 5.71
CA ILE A 110 17.74 -8.33 5.67
C ILE A 110 17.47 -9.08 4.35
N TYR A 111 16.20 -9.23 3.99
CA TYR A 111 15.82 -9.90 2.74
C TYR A 111 16.39 -9.19 1.51
N LEU A 112 16.14 -7.88 1.39
CA LEU A 112 16.59 -7.11 0.23
C LEU A 112 18.11 -6.98 0.17
N SER A 113 18.81 -6.96 1.32
CA SER A 113 20.29 -7.00 1.37
C SER A 113 20.85 -8.31 0.85
N GLY A 114 20.12 -9.42 1.03
CA GLY A 114 20.46 -10.70 0.41
C GLY A 114 20.28 -10.71 -1.12
N VAL A 115 19.43 -9.82 -1.65
CA VAL A 115 19.14 -9.74 -3.10
C VAL A 115 20.00 -8.68 -3.80
N PHE A 116 20.08 -7.47 -3.26
CA PHE A 116 20.71 -6.31 -3.90
C PHE A 116 22.09 -5.97 -3.30
N GLY A 117 22.45 -6.60 -2.20
CA GLY A 117 23.57 -6.18 -1.35
C GLY A 117 23.16 -5.08 -0.36
N GLU A 118 23.92 -4.99 0.74
CA GLU A 118 23.62 -4.09 1.86
C GLU A 118 23.70 -2.61 1.47
N LYS A 119 24.72 -2.26 0.66
CA LYS A 119 24.95 -0.87 0.21
C LYS A 119 23.76 -0.33 -0.57
N GLU A 120 23.27 -1.10 -1.54
CA GLU A 120 22.15 -0.69 -2.38
C GLU A 120 20.82 -0.68 -1.58
N THR A 121 20.61 -1.67 -0.74
CA THR A 121 19.43 -1.69 0.14
C THR A 121 19.42 -0.49 1.09
N SER A 122 20.58 -0.13 1.67
CA SER A 122 20.72 1.06 2.50
C SER A 122 20.39 2.33 1.73
N ARG A 123 20.87 2.44 0.49
CA ARG A 123 20.56 3.57 -0.39
C ARG A 123 19.05 3.71 -0.64
N LEU A 124 18.38 2.60 -0.96
CA LEU A 124 16.92 2.58 -1.18
C LEU A 124 16.13 2.94 0.07
N PHE A 125 16.50 2.39 1.23
CA PHE A 125 15.87 2.67 2.50
C PHE A 125 16.02 4.15 2.91
N GLN A 126 17.19 4.74 2.66
CA GLN A 126 17.42 6.17 2.87
C GLN A 126 16.63 7.02 1.88
N LEU A 127 16.67 6.69 0.58
CA LEU A 127 15.96 7.40 -0.47
C LEU A 127 14.45 7.50 -0.20
N TYR A 128 13.85 6.40 0.24
CA TYR A 128 12.41 6.32 0.52
C TYR A 128 12.05 6.59 1.99
N CYS A 129 13.03 6.92 2.83
CA CYS A 129 12.85 7.11 4.26
C CYS A 129 12.16 5.89 4.92
N VAL A 130 12.60 4.67 4.61
CA VAL A 130 12.07 3.45 5.22
C VAL A 130 12.69 3.26 6.58
N GLY A 131 11.85 3.09 7.61
CA GLY A 131 12.30 2.97 9.00
C GLY A 131 12.15 1.56 9.57
N THR A 132 12.68 1.39 10.78
CA THR A 132 12.54 0.18 11.60
C THR A 132 11.76 0.51 12.87
N SER A 133 10.73 -0.28 13.16
CA SER A 133 9.92 -0.16 14.37
C SER A 133 10.30 -1.22 15.39
N LYS A 134 10.24 -0.86 16.69
CA LYS A 134 10.36 -1.81 17.79
C LYS A 134 9.18 -2.78 17.87
N LYS A 135 8.04 -2.38 17.28
CA LYS A 135 6.86 -3.25 17.20
C LYS A 135 7.21 -4.50 16.41
N TRP A 136 6.77 -5.65 16.88
CA TRP A 136 7.01 -6.96 16.25
C TRP A 136 8.49 -7.24 15.90
N LYS A 137 9.40 -6.76 16.76
CA LYS A 137 10.86 -7.03 16.67
C LYS A 137 11.48 -6.61 15.33
N GLY A 138 11.37 -5.35 14.98
CA GLY A 138 12.06 -4.80 13.81
C GLY A 138 11.18 -4.66 12.56
N SER A 139 9.85 -4.62 12.72
CA SER A 139 8.96 -4.40 11.57
C SER A 139 9.29 -3.12 10.79
N THR A 140 9.05 -3.16 9.49
CA THR A 140 9.31 -2.07 8.56
C THR A 140 8.31 -0.95 8.73
N VAL A 141 8.76 0.29 8.70
CA VAL A 141 7.92 1.49 8.66
C VAL A 141 8.04 2.14 7.30
N PHE A 142 6.97 2.17 6.55
CA PHE A 142 6.86 2.95 5.32
C PHE A 142 6.26 4.32 5.64
N TRP A 143 7.10 5.35 5.64
CA TRP A 143 6.68 6.69 5.94
C TRP A 143 5.99 7.34 4.74
N GLN A 144 4.87 7.99 4.99
CA GLN A 144 4.17 8.82 4.02
C GLN A 144 4.62 10.28 4.21
N ILE A 145 5.48 10.75 3.33
CA ILE A 145 6.07 12.09 3.36
C ILE A 145 5.59 12.83 2.12
N ASP A 146 4.93 13.97 2.32
CA ASP A 146 4.41 14.74 1.20
C ASP A 146 5.53 15.53 0.47
N ARG A 147 5.19 16.11 -0.68
CA ARG A 147 6.12 16.88 -1.51
C ARG A 147 6.78 18.05 -0.76
N GLN A 148 6.18 18.54 0.32
CA GLN A 148 6.74 19.59 1.19
C GLN A 148 7.61 19.02 2.31
N GLY A 149 7.84 17.72 2.35
CA GLY A 149 8.63 17.04 3.36
C GLY A 149 7.92 16.88 4.71
N ARG A 150 6.61 17.07 4.80
CA ARG A 150 5.83 16.88 6.02
C ARG A 150 5.43 15.42 6.15
N VAL A 151 5.54 14.85 7.35
CA VAL A 151 5.22 13.45 7.60
C VAL A 151 3.72 13.30 7.86
N ARG A 152 3.00 12.75 6.89
CA ARG A 152 1.54 12.54 6.92
C ARG A 152 1.14 11.34 7.76
N GLY A 153 1.98 10.32 7.78
CA GLY A 153 1.73 9.06 8.46
C GLY A 153 2.88 8.09 8.30
N GLY A 154 2.70 6.89 8.82
CA GLY A 154 3.63 5.78 8.64
C GLY A 154 2.90 4.46 8.78
N LYS A 155 3.08 3.55 7.85
CA LYS A 155 2.49 2.21 7.83
C LYS A 155 3.52 1.20 8.31
N ILE A 156 3.20 0.49 9.38
CA ILE A 156 4.08 -0.50 10.00
C ILE A 156 3.67 -1.88 9.51
N MET A 157 4.62 -2.64 8.96
CA MET A 157 4.37 -3.97 8.41
C MET A 157 5.48 -4.93 8.77
N LEU A 158 5.12 -6.19 9.05
CA LEU A 158 6.08 -7.26 9.32
C LEU A 158 6.28 -8.12 8.07
N TYR A 159 7.53 -8.43 7.78
CA TYR A 159 7.96 -9.27 6.66
C TYR A 159 8.74 -10.49 7.16
N HIS A 160 8.85 -11.51 6.33
CA HIS A 160 9.75 -12.64 6.52
C HIS A 160 11.13 -12.29 5.95
N SER A 161 12.17 -12.42 6.74
CA SER A 161 13.56 -12.12 6.33
C SER A 161 14.12 -13.07 5.26
N VAL A 162 13.51 -14.23 5.06
CA VAL A 162 13.95 -15.22 4.06
C VAL A 162 13.21 -15.07 2.74
N THR A 163 11.91 -14.76 2.78
CA THR A 163 11.06 -14.75 1.58
C THR A 163 10.68 -13.35 1.10
N GLY A 164 10.86 -12.32 1.93
CA GLY A 164 10.42 -10.96 1.62
C GLY A 164 8.91 -10.78 1.52
N HIS A 165 8.12 -11.81 1.88
CA HIS A 165 6.66 -11.71 1.91
C HIS A 165 6.16 -11.16 3.24
N ARG A 166 4.98 -10.52 3.22
CA ARG A 166 4.32 -10.06 4.44
C ARG A 166 3.92 -11.24 5.32
N VAL A 167 4.12 -11.10 6.63
CA VAL A 167 3.60 -12.06 7.61
C VAL A 167 2.09 -11.86 7.74
N LYS A 168 1.32 -12.89 7.39
CA LYS A 168 -0.16 -12.87 7.40
C LYS A 168 -0.76 -13.77 8.48
N GLU A 169 0.01 -14.74 8.99
CA GLU A 169 -0.44 -15.68 10.01
C GLU A 169 0.32 -15.46 11.34
N PRO A 170 -0.32 -15.67 12.48
CA PRO A 170 -1.74 -15.99 12.71
C PRO A 170 -2.68 -14.79 12.53
N ARG A 171 -2.16 -13.62 12.14
CA ARG A 171 -2.94 -12.39 11.86
C ARG A 171 -2.17 -11.49 10.90
N ASN A 172 -2.84 -10.53 10.28
CA ASN A 172 -2.15 -9.48 9.53
C ASN A 172 -1.38 -8.56 10.47
N TYR A 173 -0.07 -8.48 10.28
CA TYR A 173 0.82 -7.59 11.03
C TYR A 173 0.94 -6.25 10.31
N VAL A 174 -0.14 -5.47 10.37
CA VAL A 174 -0.21 -4.11 9.83
C VAL A 174 -0.70 -3.16 10.92
N SER A 175 -0.02 -2.05 11.11
CA SER A 175 -0.41 -0.99 12.02
C SER A 175 -0.01 0.38 11.47
N TRP A 176 -0.43 1.45 12.16
CA TRP A 176 -0.10 2.81 11.80
C TRP A 176 0.65 3.51 12.92
N VAL A 177 1.63 4.33 12.56
CA VAL A 177 2.47 5.02 13.55
C VAL A 177 1.65 5.90 14.50
N HIS A 178 0.67 6.66 14.00
CA HIS A 178 -0.18 7.48 14.87
C HIS A 178 -0.94 6.65 15.94
N THR A 179 -1.36 5.44 15.57
CA THR A 179 -2.01 4.50 16.50
C THR A 179 -1.01 4.02 17.56
N GLU A 180 0.23 3.69 17.15
CA GLU A 180 1.27 3.22 18.08
C GLU A 180 1.77 4.33 19.01
N LEU A 181 1.68 5.57 18.58
CA LEU A 181 2.01 6.75 19.39
C LEU A 181 0.85 7.17 20.32
N GLY A 182 -0.30 6.49 20.24
CA GLY A 182 -1.49 6.86 21.02
C GLY A 182 -2.04 8.25 20.68
N LEU A 183 -1.86 8.73 19.45
CA LEU A 183 -2.35 10.04 19.03
C LEU A 183 -3.87 9.97 18.82
N GLU A 184 -4.60 10.27 19.89
CA GLU A 184 -6.05 10.36 19.84
C GLU A 184 -6.48 11.51 18.93
N HIS A 185 -7.55 11.28 18.14
CA HIS A 185 -8.12 12.28 17.22
C HIS A 185 -7.20 12.77 16.10
N PHE A 186 -6.10 12.03 15.80
CA PHE A 186 -5.20 12.37 14.70
C PHE A 186 -5.93 12.43 13.37
N ASN A 187 -6.01 13.63 12.78
CA ASN A 187 -6.64 13.87 11.48
C ASN A 187 -5.68 13.53 10.34
N MET A 188 -5.50 12.22 10.12
CA MET A 188 -4.58 11.73 9.10
C MET A 188 -5.10 12.01 7.69
N LYS A 189 -4.28 12.70 6.90
CA LYS A 189 -4.47 12.78 5.45
C LYS A 189 -3.29 12.09 4.77
N GLN A 190 -3.51 10.90 4.25
CA GLN A 190 -2.49 10.12 3.56
C GLN A 190 -1.97 10.84 2.31
N CYS A 191 -0.74 10.52 1.92
CA CYS A 191 -0.14 10.85 0.64
C CYS A 191 0.48 9.58 0.02
N LEU A 192 0.90 9.64 -1.22
CA LEU A 192 1.56 8.54 -1.89
C LEU A 192 2.90 8.21 -1.20
N PHE A 193 3.21 6.94 -1.02
CA PHE A 193 4.54 6.56 -0.59
C PHE A 193 5.55 6.97 -1.65
N GLY A 194 6.65 7.61 -1.24
CA GLY A 194 7.66 8.16 -2.16
C GLY A 194 7.31 9.55 -2.72
N GLU A 195 6.18 10.19 -2.33
CA GLU A 195 5.74 11.49 -2.85
C GLU A 195 6.79 12.59 -2.70
N HIS A 196 7.58 12.57 -1.62
CA HIS A 196 8.66 13.55 -1.41
C HIS A 196 9.70 13.55 -2.54
N LEU A 197 9.92 12.43 -3.21
CA LEU A 197 10.86 12.33 -4.34
C LEU A 197 10.43 13.16 -5.56
N LEU A 198 9.15 13.52 -5.66
CA LEU A 198 8.66 14.38 -6.75
C LEU A 198 9.29 15.76 -6.73
N ALA A 199 9.76 16.24 -5.57
CA ALA A 199 10.45 17.52 -5.45
C ALA A 199 11.87 17.44 -6.02
N ASP A 200 12.57 16.33 -5.79
CA ASP A 200 13.95 16.11 -6.21
C ASP A 200 14.04 15.76 -7.70
N TYR A 201 12.99 15.15 -8.26
CA TYR A 201 12.95 14.69 -9.66
C TYR A 201 11.76 15.32 -10.43
N PRO A 202 11.78 16.63 -10.69
CA PRO A 202 10.62 17.33 -11.26
C PRO A 202 10.25 16.91 -12.68
N THR A 203 11.18 16.36 -13.45
CA THR A 203 11.00 15.99 -14.87
C THR A 203 10.88 14.50 -15.15
N LYS A 204 11.32 13.65 -14.21
CA LYS A 204 11.23 12.19 -14.39
C LYS A 204 9.76 11.75 -14.49
N ALA A 205 9.48 10.79 -15.37
CA ALA A 205 8.18 10.12 -15.38
C ALA A 205 7.94 9.38 -14.05
N VAL A 206 6.67 9.27 -13.69
CA VAL A 206 6.25 8.64 -12.42
C VAL A 206 5.63 7.29 -12.72
N ALA A 207 6.08 6.26 -12.03
CA ALA A 207 5.45 4.95 -12.05
C ALA A 207 4.73 4.69 -10.71
N ILE A 208 3.51 4.15 -10.78
CA ILE A 208 2.68 3.96 -9.59
C ILE A 208 2.32 2.48 -9.46
N VAL A 209 2.54 1.93 -8.27
CA VAL A 209 2.23 0.55 -7.87
C VAL A 209 1.32 0.52 -6.64
N GLU A 210 0.85 -0.66 -6.23
CA GLU A 210 0.03 -0.80 -5.03
C GLU A 210 0.86 -0.78 -3.75
N SER A 211 1.92 -1.57 -3.72
CA SER A 211 2.67 -1.88 -2.51
C SER A 211 3.93 -1.03 -2.39
N GLU A 212 4.24 -0.62 -1.17
CA GLU A 212 5.45 0.15 -0.85
C GLU A 212 6.73 -0.68 -1.13
N LYS A 213 6.70 -1.99 -0.88
CA LYS A 213 7.80 -2.90 -1.24
C LYS A 213 8.03 -2.92 -2.75
N SER A 214 6.95 -2.94 -3.52
CA SER A 214 7.03 -2.98 -4.98
C SER A 214 7.66 -1.70 -5.55
N ALA A 215 7.36 -0.53 -4.93
CA ALA A 215 8.03 0.72 -5.31
C ALA A 215 9.53 0.69 -5.03
N LEU A 216 9.98 0.15 -3.88
CA LEU A 216 11.40 0.00 -3.56
C LEU A 216 12.11 -0.90 -4.56
N VAL A 217 11.56 -2.09 -4.80
CA VAL A 217 12.16 -3.09 -5.70
C VAL A 217 12.21 -2.54 -7.13
N ALA A 218 11.12 -2.00 -7.63
CA ALA A 218 11.06 -1.45 -8.98
C ALA A 218 12.00 -0.24 -9.16
N SER A 219 12.21 0.56 -8.12
CA SER A 219 13.16 1.68 -8.15
C SER A 219 14.62 1.23 -8.32
N HIS A 220 14.96 0.03 -7.85
CA HIS A 220 16.28 -0.56 -8.11
C HIS A 220 16.46 -0.93 -9.58
N PHE A 221 15.51 -1.71 -10.12
CA PHE A 221 15.61 -2.23 -11.49
C PHE A 221 15.33 -1.19 -12.58
N MET A 222 14.54 -0.17 -12.27
CA MET A 222 14.11 0.85 -13.24
C MET A 222 14.26 2.25 -12.64
N PRO A 223 15.50 2.73 -12.44
CA PRO A 223 15.81 4.01 -11.78
C PRO A 223 15.41 5.25 -12.60
N ASP A 224 15.03 5.09 -13.87
CA ASP A 224 14.61 6.19 -14.74
C ASP A 224 13.24 6.77 -14.35
N PHE A 225 12.49 6.07 -13.50
CA PHE A 225 11.20 6.51 -12.99
C PHE A 225 11.28 6.97 -11.53
N VAL A 226 10.35 7.82 -11.14
CA VAL A 226 10.01 8.02 -9.72
C VAL A 226 8.92 7.01 -9.36
N TRP A 227 9.25 6.03 -8.54
CA TRP A 227 8.30 5.01 -8.13
C TRP A 227 7.52 5.44 -6.90
N LEU A 228 6.20 5.41 -7.01
CA LEU A 228 5.28 5.75 -5.91
C LEU A 228 4.37 4.56 -5.61
N ALA A 229 3.88 4.48 -4.38
CA ALA A 229 2.89 3.47 -4.03
C ALA A 229 1.62 4.07 -3.43
N THR A 230 0.47 3.46 -3.76
CA THR A 230 -0.83 3.84 -3.21
C THR A 230 -1.09 3.27 -1.81
N GLY A 231 -0.34 2.26 -1.41
CA GLY A 231 -0.52 1.55 -0.13
C GLY A 231 -1.65 0.52 -0.14
N GLY A 232 -2.13 0.14 -1.32
CA GLY A 232 -3.16 -0.88 -1.57
C GLY A 232 -4.12 -0.48 -2.68
N ILE A 233 -4.97 -1.41 -3.15
CA ILE A 233 -5.87 -1.22 -4.30
C ILE A 233 -6.81 -0.01 -4.15
N HIS A 234 -7.30 0.23 -2.93
CA HIS A 234 -8.14 1.39 -2.58
C HIS A 234 -7.42 2.44 -1.75
N GLY A 235 -6.08 2.40 -1.74
CA GLY A 235 -5.23 3.28 -0.94
C GLY A 235 -5.38 4.77 -1.26
N CYS A 236 -4.34 5.54 -1.06
CA CYS A 236 -4.40 7.00 -1.24
C CYS A 236 -4.47 7.41 -2.72
N PHE A 237 -5.62 7.16 -3.37
CA PHE A 237 -5.87 7.53 -4.77
C PHE A 237 -7.16 8.35 -4.90
N LYS A 238 -7.24 9.45 -4.13
CA LYS A 238 -8.34 10.41 -4.21
C LYS A 238 -7.92 11.64 -4.99
N ALA A 239 -8.87 12.40 -5.53
CA ALA A 239 -8.61 13.57 -6.34
C ALA A 239 -7.64 14.58 -5.69
N ASP A 240 -7.76 14.80 -4.39
CA ASP A 240 -6.89 15.69 -3.64
C ASP A 240 -5.49 15.12 -3.38
N THR A 241 -5.35 13.79 -3.35
CA THR A 241 -4.05 13.11 -3.22
C THR A 241 -3.30 13.08 -4.55
N ILE A 242 -4.00 12.74 -5.64
CA ILE A 242 -3.37 12.65 -6.97
C ILE A 242 -3.09 14.02 -7.60
N ALA A 243 -3.63 15.11 -7.06
CA ALA A 243 -3.37 16.47 -7.57
C ALA A 243 -1.87 16.82 -7.61
N VAL A 244 -1.04 16.22 -6.76
CA VAL A 244 0.42 16.38 -6.76
C VAL A 244 1.07 15.87 -8.05
N LEU A 245 0.40 14.98 -8.79
CA LEU A 245 0.86 14.37 -10.04
C LEU A 245 0.55 15.23 -11.28
N LYS A 246 -0.13 16.36 -11.11
CA LYS A 246 -0.49 17.25 -12.20
C LYS A 246 0.72 17.58 -13.09
N ASN A 247 0.51 17.52 -14.39
CA ASN A 247 1.51 17.79 -15.43
C ASN A 247 2.68 16.77 -15.50
N ARG A 248 2.57 15.59 -14.85
CA ARG A 248 3.57 14.53 -14.92
C ARG A 248 3.16 13.48 -15.98
N ALA A 249 4.16 12.85 -16.59
CA ALA A 249 3.94 11.61 -17.32
C ALA A 249 3.82 10.46 -16.33
N ILE A 250 2.77 9.66 -16.43
CA ILE A 250 2.43 8.60 -15.46
C ILE A 250 2.41 7.24 -16.15
N ILE A 251 2.94 6.23 -15.46
CA ILE A 251 2.77 4.82 -15.78
C ILE A 251 2.09 4.15 -14.59
N LEU A 252 1.00 3.45 -14.83
CA LEU A 252 0.30 2.65 -13.83
C LEU A 252 0.69 1.18 -14.00
N CYS A 253 1.17 0.57 -12.93
CA CYS A 253 1.59 -0.83 -12.88
C CYS A 253 0.76 -1.56 -11.81
N PRO A 254 -0.47 -2.02 -12.14
CA PRO A 254 -1.32 -2.73 -11.20
C PRO A 254 -0.77 -4.13 -10.89
N ASP A 255 -1.12 -4.64 -9.71
CA ASP A 255 -0.95 -6.05 -9.37
C ASP A 255 -1.88 -6.91 -10.23
N LEU A 256 -1.57 -8.19 -10.41
CA LEU A 256 -2.42 -9.13 -11.16
C LEU A 256 -3.83 -9.20 -10.55
N GLY A 257 -4.84 -9.12 -11.41
CA GLY A 257 -6.26 -9.10 -11.03
C GLY A 257 -6.80 -7.74 -10.58
N ALA A 258 -6.01 -6.66 -10.63
CA ALA A 258 -6.45 -5.31 -10.25
C ALA A 258 -6.79 -4.42 -11.48
N LYS A 259 -6.82 -4.98 -12.68
CA LYS A 259 -6.89 -4.25 -13.96
C LYS A 259 -8.07 -3.27 -14.02
N GLU A 260 -9.29 -3.73 -13.74
CA GLU A 260 -10.51 -2.91 -13.87
C GLU A 260 -10.47 -1.69 -12.96
N VAL A 261 -10.12 -1.89 -11.69
CA VAL A 261 -10.02 -0.81 -10.69
C VAL A 261 -8.95 0.22 -11.09
N TRP A 262 -7.85 -0.25 -11.67
CA TRP A 262 -6.77 0.65 -12.07
C TRP A 262 -7.02 1.36 -13.40
N GLN A 263 -7.88 0.82 -14.27
CA GLN A 263 -8.35 1.54 -15.46
C GLN A 263 -9.20 2.76 -15.09
N GLU A 264 -10.06 2.66 -14.06
CA GLU A 264 -10.80 3.83 -13.53
C GLU A 264 -9.84 4.90 -12.97
N LYS A 265 -8.77 4.47 -12.30
CA LYS A 265 -7.72 5.38 -11.82
C LYS A 265 -6.98 6.08 -12.97
N ALA A 266 -6.70 5.35 -14.06
CA ALA A 266 -6.09 5.94 -15.26
C ALA A 266 -6.95 7.05 -15.85
N GLN A 267 -8.26 6.88 -15.92
CA GLN A 267 -9.19 7.91 -16.38
C GLN A 267 -9.13 9.18 -15.50
N SER A 268 -9.11 9.00 -14.19
CA SER A 268 -9.00 10.12 -13.25
C SER A 268 -7.69 10.90 -13.40
N LEU A 269 -6.57 10.21 -13.67
CA LEU A 269 -5.28 10.85 -13.93
C LEU A 269 -5.20 11.54 -15.28
N SER A 270 -5.85 10.99 -16.29
CA SER A 270 -5.85 11.57 -17.65
C SER A 270 -6.46 12.97 -17.71
N ALA A 271 -7.27 13.33 -16.71
CA ALA A 271 -7.82 14.67 -16.58
C ALA A 271 -6.79 15.74 -16.14
N ILE A 272 -5.68 15.30 -15.50
CA ILE A 272 -4.69 16.23 -14.91
C ILE A 272 -3.26 16.01 -15.40
N CYS A 273 -2.99 14.90 -16.08
CA CYS A 273 -1.69 14.48 -16.55
C CYS A 273 -1.65 14.44 -18.09
N PRO A 274 -0.59 14.94 -18.74
CA PRO A 274 -0.50 15.01 -20.20
C PRO A 274 -0.35 13.63 -20.85
N LYS A 275 0.18 12.65 -20.12
CA LYS A 275 0.38 11.28 -20.60
C LYS A 275 0.17 10.30 -19.45
N VAL A 276 -0.77 9.41 -19.63
CA VAL A 276 -1.03 8.29 -18.70
C VAL A 276 -0.96 7.00 -19.50
N VAL A 277 -0.05 6.12 -19.09
CA VAL A 277 0.10 4.78 -19.67
C VAL A 277 -0.35 3.76 -18.64
N PHE A 278 -1.21 2.87 -19.05
CA PHE A 278 -1.59 1.71 -18.26
C PHE A 278 -0.75 0.51 -18.71
N SER A 279 0.03 -0.06 -17.80
CA SER A 279 0.84 -1.24 -18.10
C SER A 279 0.04 -2.51 -17.85
N ASP A 280 -0.20 -3.27 -18.89
CA ASP A 280 -0.81 -4.60 -18.83
C ASP A 280 0.22 -5.73 -18.99
N LYS A 281 1.53 -5.38 -18.91
CA LYS A 281 2.61 -6.35 -19.14
C LYS A 281 2.57 -7.53 -18.19
N LEU A 282 2.23 -7.32 -16.90
CA LEU A 282 2.10 -8.44 -15.96
C LEU A 282 1.00 -9.39 -16.39
N GLU A 283 -0.15 -8.86 -16.81
CA GLU A 283 -1.26 -9.67 -17.30
C GLU A 283 -0.89 -10.46 -18.57
N GLN A 284 -0.09 -9.88 -19.45
CA GLN A 284 0.33 -10.54 -20.70
C GLN A 284 1.36 -11.67 -20.45
N CYS A 285 2.23 -11.52 -19.44
CA CYS A 285 3.32 -12.45 -19.16
C CYS A 285 3.00 -13.50 -18.10
N ALA A 286 1.95 -13.28 -17.30
CA ALA A 286 1.63 -14.13 -16.16
C ALA A 286 1.05 -15.48 -16.56
N THR A 287 1.47 -16.54 -15.87
CA THR A 287 0.80 -17.85 -15.88
C THR A 287 -0.48 -17.80 -15.04
N ASP A 288 -1.37 -18.79 -15.22
CA ASP A 288 -2.61 -18.86 -14.45
C ASP A 288 -2.32 -19.00 -12.93
N GLU A 289 -1.30 -19.78 -12.55
CA GLU A 289 -0.86 -19.90 -11.15
C GLU A 289 -0.39 -18.56 -10.55
N GLN A 290 0.31 -17.74 -11.33
CA GLN A 290 0.76 -16.40 -10.91
C GLN A 290 -0.42 -15.44 -10.74
N ARG A 291 -1.45 -15.55 -11.61
CA ARG A 291 -2.70 -14.78 -11.48
C ARG A 291 -3.47 -15.16 -10.23
N GLU A 292 -3.61 -16.44 -9.96
CA GLU A 292 -4.29 -16.93 -8.74
C GLU A 292 -3.59 -16.45 -7.46
N LYS A 293 -2.26 -16.35 -7.49
CA LYS A 293 -1.45 -15.83 -6.38
C LYS A 293 -1.50 -14.31 -6.26
N GLY A 294 -1.96 -13.59 -7.30
CA GLY A 294 -2.03 -12.14 -7.34
C GLY A 294 -0.65 -11.49 -7.20
N LEU A 295 0.33 -11.98 -8.00
CA LEU A 295 1.70 -11.47 -7.95
C LEU A 295 1.77 -10.01 -8.43
N ASP A 296 2.72 -9.28 -7.88
CA ASP A 296 3.01 -7.90 -8.23
C ASP A 296 4.29 -7.75 -9.07
N ILE A 297 4.58 -6.53 -9.52
CA ILE A 297 5.77 -6.25 -10.34
C ILE A 297 7.07 -6.60 -9.59
N ALA A 298 7.12 -6.45 -8.27
CA ALA A 298 8.30 -6.81 -7.49
C ALA A 298 8.55 -8.32 -7.51
N ASP A 299 7.48 -9.11 -7.44
CA ASP A 299 7.62 -10.56 -7.50
C ASP A 299 8.21 -10.99 -8.84
N PHE A 300 7.76 -10.41 -9.96
CA PHE A 300 8.32 -10.68 -11.29
C PHE A 300 9.77 -10.23 -11.42
N LEU A 301 10.11 -9.04 -10.94
CA LEU A 301 11.48 -8.52 -10.98
C LEU A 301 12.43 -9.35 -10.12
N LEU A 302 11.95 -9.84 -8.97
CA LEU A 302 12.74 -10.69 -8.06
C LEU A 302 12.86 -12.13 -8.54
N MET A 303 11.96 -12.60 -9.40
CA MET A 303 12.08 -13.91 -10.08
C MET A 303 13.12 -13.86 -11.21
N ALA A 304 13.35 -12.71 -11.81
CA ALA A 304 14.39 -12.53 -12.80
C ALA A 304 15.76 -12.72 -12.13
N ASP A 305 16.59 -13.59 -12.68
CA ASP A 305 17.94 -13.76 -12.19
C ASP A 305 18.72 -12.45 -12.35
N THR A 306 19.04 -11.82 -11.23
CA THR A 306 19.97 -10.68 -11.27
C THR A 306 21.37 -11.18 -11.71
N PRO A 307 22.23 -10.32 -12.29
CA PRO A 307 23.60 -10.68 -12.57
C PRO A 307 24.32 -11.26 -11.34
N MET A 308 24.07 -10.71 -10.15
CA MET A 308 24.61 -11.22 -8.89
C MET A 308 24.07 -12.62 -8.54
N MET A 309 22.78 -12.86 -8.69
CA MET A 309 22.16 -14.20 -8.47
C MET A 309 22.72 -15.21 -9.48
N THR A 310 22.87 -14.79 -10.72
CA THR A 310 23.50 -15.63 -11.78
C THR A 310 24.92 -15.97 -11.40
N LEU A 311 25.72 -15.00 -10.97
CA LEU A 311 27.08 -15.23 -10.49
C LEU A 311 27.12 -16.20 -9.31
N GLN A 312 26.27 -16.01 -8.31
CA GLN A 312 26.15 -16.90 -7.14
C GLN A 312 25.76 -18.33 -7.54
N LYS A 313 24.85 -18.50 -8.49
CA LYS A 313 24.52 -19.83 -9.05
C LYS A 313 25.70 -20.46 -9.80
N MET A 314 26.45 -19.64 -10.53
CA MET A 314 27.68 -20.10 -11.21
C MET A 314 28.74 -20.52 -10.21
N ILE A 315 29.00 -19.74 -9.16
CA ILE A 315 29.94 -20.05 -8.07
C ILE A 315 29.53 -21.34 -7.37
N LYS A 316 28.24 -21.52 -7.08
CA LYS A 316 27.73 -22.76 -6.46
C LYS A 316 27.96 -24.01 -7.32
N ARG A 317 27.89 -23.85 -8.66
CA ARG A 317 28.18 -24.95 -9.62
C ARG A 317 29.67 -25.16 -9.84
N CYS A 318 30.45 -24.09 -9.76
CA CYS A 318 31.90 -24.10 -9.99
C CYS A 318 32.59 -23.25 -8.89
N PRO A 319 32.94 -23.84 -7.73
CA PRO A 319 33.56 -23.14 -6.61
C PRO A 319 34.89 -22.41 -6.96
N SER A 320 35.60 -22.92 -7.98
CA SER A 320 36.81 -22.26 -8.48
C SER A 320 36.59 -20.84 -9.00
N LEU A 321 35.33 -20.51 -9.41
CA LEU A 321 34.98 -19.16 -9.84
C LEU A 321 35.07 -18.16 -8.69
N GLN A 322 34.73 -18.55 -7.47
CA GLN A 322 34.89 -17.70 -6.29
C GLN A 322 36.37 -17.37 -6.06
N MET A 323 37.25 -18.36 -6.21
CA MET A 323 38.71 -18.13 -6.07
C MET A 323 39.22 -17.10 -7.08
N LEU A 324 38.72 -17.14 -8.32
CA LEU A 324 39.10 -16.14 -9.35
C LEU A 324 38.55 -14.75 -8.98
N VAL A 325 37.33 -14.64 -8.52
CA VAL A 325 36.73 -13.37 -8.06
C VAL A 325 37.58 -12.78 -6.94
N ASP A 326 37.95 -13.57 -5.95
CA ASP A 326 38.74 -13.13 -4.80
C ASP A 326 40.19 -12.79 -5.17
N GLN A 327 40.82 -13.64 -5.97
CA GLN A 327 42.22 -13.46 -6.35
C GLN A 327 42.45 -12.26 -7.25
N PHE A 328 41.51 -11.98 -8.17
CA PHE A 328 41.63 -10.87 -9.13
C PHE A 328 40.76 -9.67 -8.71
N GLN A 329 40.13 -9.68 -7.54
CA GLN A 329 39.24 -8.62 -7.04
C GLN A 329 38.23 -8.17 -8.10
N LEU A 330 37.61 -9.15 -8.77
CA LEU A 330 36.66 -8.88 -9.84
C LEU A 330 35.36 -8.31 -9.27
N GLU A 331 34.94 -7.20 -9.85
CA GLU A 331 33.63 -6.58 -9.54
C GLU A 331 32.67 -6.84 -10.68
N LEU A 332 31.38 -7.01 -10.31
CA LEU A 332 30.32 -7.14 -11.28
C LEU A 332 30.02 -5.74 -11.84
N VAL A 333 30.30 -5.55 -13.12
CA VAL A 333 29.98 -4.32 -13.84
C VAL A 333 28.61 -4.50 -14.45
N GLU A 334 27.65 -3.66 -14.07
CA GLU A 334 26.37 -3.60 -14.75
C GLU A 334 26.56 -2.94 -16.11
N PRO A 335 25.90 -3.48 -17.17
CA PRO A 335 26.03 -2.95 -18.53
C PRO A 335 25.42 -1.56 -18.71
#